data_afaac5ba439ba62d0f879e0e04d53bb5
#
_entry.id   afaac5ba439ba62d0f879e0e04d53bb5
#
_cell.length_a   1.000
_cell.length_b   1.000
_cell.length_c   1.000
_cell.angle_alpha   90.00
_cell.angle_beta   90.00
_cell.angle_gamma   90.00
#
_symmetry.space_group_name_H-M   'P 1'
#
loop_
_entity.id
_entity.type
_entity.pdbx_description
1 polymer ?
#
loop_
_entity_poly.entity_id
_entity_poly.type
_entity_poly.pdbx_seq_one_letter_code
_entity_poly.pdbx_strand_id
1 'polypeptide(L)'
;VTSNNAAPDKAAPDKAAPDKAAPDKAAGKGQGRRRRPTIHDVAREAGVSRGTVSRVLNGGHYVSPAAADAVNAAIRRTGYVLNRHARSLITGRSGSVAFLLTEPQEKFFEDPNFNVLLRGCTQALAAHDIPLLLMIAGSHEEQRRLVRYVSAGHVDGVLLVSSHTGDPVAERLVTSGIPVVMCGKPMGHTTRLAHVAADDRDGARQMVRHLLATGRRRVATVTGPLDTPGGVERLAGYREVLVEAGLPTDDALIAPGDYSRAGGAAATAELLARRPDLDALFVASDLMAQGALAELQRAGRGVPADVAVGGFDDSAAALDSRPQLTTIRQPWDRISAEMVRVLLDQVGGADTSAVVLPTALVIRDSA
;
A
#
# COMPACT_ATOMS: atom_id res chain seq x y z
N VAL A 1 38.95 20.22 -54.23
CA VAL A 1 39.10 21.41 -55.06
C VAL A 1 38.71 22.61 -54.21
N THR A 2 39.73 23.22 -53.71
CA THR A 2 40.11 24.65 -53.59
C THR A 2 39.15 25.54 -52.76
N SER A 3 39.59 25.95 -51.57
CA SER A 3 40.50 27.08 -51.20
C SER A 3 39.84 28.47 -51.45
N ASN A 4 39.78 29.36 -50.52
CA ASN A 4 40.78 30.26 -49.97
C ASN A 4 40.03 31.36 -49.17
N ASN A 5 40.35 31.64 -47.94
CA ASN A 5 41.32 32.59 -47.42
C ASN A 5 40.89 34.06 -47.38
N ALA A 6 41.00 34.61 -46.21
CA ALA A 6 41.57 35.90 -45.79
C ALA A 6 40.74 36.81 -44.89
N ALA A 7 41.22 36.95 -43.68
CA ALA A 7 41.17 38.22 -42.88
C ALA A 7 42.33 39.15 -43.39
N PRO A 8 42.57 40.38 -42.91
CA PRO A 8 42.14 41.08 -41.72
C PRO A 8 41.83 42.59 -41.97
N ASP A 9 41.43 43.42 -41.06
CA ASP A 9 42.28 44.47 -40.46
C ASP A 9 41.51 45.45 -39.51
N LYS A 10 42.23 45.86 -38.51
CA LYS A 10 42.17 46.83 -37.47
C LYS A 10 41.46 48.20 -37.75
N ALA A 11 40.86 48.76 -36.71
CA ALA A 11 41.28 49.98 -35.98
C ALA A 11 40.17 50.58 -35.13
N ALA A 12 40.50 50.79 -33.86
CA ALA A 12 39.88 51.82 -32.98
C ALA A 12 40.50 53.19 -33.29
N PRO A 13 40.16 54.37 -32.73
CA PRO A 13 39.54 54.62 -31.40
C PRO A 13 38.56 55.85 -31.33
N ASP A 14 37.97 55.97 -30.11
CA ASP A 14 37.80 57.22 -29.36
C ASP A 14 36.55 58.15 -29.61
N LYS A 15 35.76 58.33 -28.55
CA LYS A 15 35.52 59.57 -27.82
C LYS A 15 34.29 59.54 -26.89
N ALA A 16 34.56 59.96 -25.72
CA ALA A 16 33.83 60.35 -24.52
C ALA A 16 32.40 60.86 -24.63
N ALA A 17 31.59 60.41 -23.67
CA ALA A 17 30.53 60.94 -22.80
C ALA A 17 29.77 62.25 -23.18
N PRO A 18 28.51 62.44 -22.72
CA PRO A 18 28.20 62.63 -21.29
C PRO A 18 26.85 62.06 -20.77
N ASP A 19 26.96 61.79 -19.49
CA ASP A 19 25.96 61.81 -18.41
C ASP A 19 24.48 62.14 -18.75
N LYS A 20 23.59 61.19 -18.51
CA LYS A 20 22.16 61.45 -18.22
C LYS A 20 21.70 60.56 -17.06
N ALA A 21 21.32 61.25 -16.00
CA ALA A 21 20.70 60.76 -14.79
C ALA A 21 19.63 59.68 -15.04
N ALA A 22 19.76 58.54 -14.32
CA ALA A 22 18.72 57.52 -14.22
C ALA A 22 17.67 57.95 -13.18
N PRO A 23 16.37 57.70 -13.45
CA PRO A 23 15.34 57.95 -12.47
C PRO A 23 15.33 56.85 -11.42
N ASP A 24 15.20 57.28 -10.20
CA ASP A 24 15.01 56.58 -8.94
C ASP A 24 13.99 55.43 -9.08
N LYS A 25 14.46 54.19 -9.09
CA LYS A 25 13.55 53.00 -8.97
C LYS A 25 13.26 52.80 -7.48
N ALA A 26 12.09 53.26 -7.08
CA ALA A 26 11.45 52.91 -5.84
C ALA A 26 11.59 51.41 -5.58
N ALA A 27 12.26 51.08 -4.47
CA ALA A 27 12.44 49.73 -3.96
C ALA A 27 11.05 49.14 -3.64
N GLY A 28 10.53 48.32 -4.54
CA GLY A 28 9.43 47.40 -4.24
C GLY A 28 9.90 46.45 -3.17
N LYS A 29 9.36 46.58 -1.95
CA LYS A 29 9.52 45.60 -0.87
C LYS A 29 8.97 44.28 -1.33
N GLY A 30 9.82 43.43 -1.92
CA GLY A 30 9.53 42.03 -2.12
C GLY A 30 9.14 41.45 -0.77
N GLN A 31 7.97 40.86 -0.67
CA GLN A 31 7.55 40.05 0.49
C GLN A 31 8.56 38.90 0.64
N GLY A 32 9.56 39.13 1.51
CA GLY A 32 10.59 38.17 1.85
C GLY A 32 9.91 36.92 2.36
N ARG A 33 10.16 35.78 1.72
CA ARG A 33 9.84 34.44 2.24
C ARG A 33 10.22 34.44 3.70
N ARG A 34 9.25 34.38 4.62
CA ARG A 34 9.51 34.30 6.07
C ARG A 34 10.46 33.13 6.28
N ARG A 35 11.68 33.44 6.70
CA ARG A 35 12.71 32.45 7.02
C ARG A 35 12.14 31.53 8.10
N ARG A 36 12.14 30.21 7.85
CA ARG A 36 11.71 29.24 8.86
C ARG A 36 12.58 29.39 10.11
N PRO A 37 11.97 29.41 11.31
CA PRO A 37 12.72 29.47 12.55
C PRO A 37 13.71 28.32 12.64
N THR A 38 14.87 28.57 13.23
CA THR A 38 15.97 27.63 13.40
C THR A 38 16.16 27.28 14.87
N ILE A 39 16.91 26.21 15.18
CA ILE A 39 17.33 25.89 16.55
C ILE A 39 18.08 27.06 17.24
N HIS A 40 18.77 27.89 16.45
CA HIS A 40 19.44 29.10 16.96
C HIS A 40 18.45 30.18 17.42
N ASP A 41 17.31 30.28 16.73
CA ASP A 41 16.28 31.26 17.10
C ASP A 41 15.57 30.80 18.38
N VAL A 42 15.33 29.49 18.56
CA VAL A 42 14.81 28.90 19.81
C VAL A 42 15.80 29.12 20.96
N ALA A 43 17.10 28.87 20.75
CA ALA A 43 18.13 29.03 21.78
C ALA A 43 18.22 30.49 22.28
N ARG A 44 18.16 31.46 21.37
CA ARG A 44 18.14 32.89 21.66
C ARG A 44 16.89 33.29 22.45
N GLU A 45 15.73 32.83 22.03
CA GLU A 45 14.44 33.09 22.65
C GLU A 45 14.29 32.46 24.04
N ALA A 46 14.88 31.27 24.25
CA ALA A 46 14.89 30.57 25.53
C ALA A 46 16.01 31.01 26.49
N GLY A 47 16.97 31.84 26.04
CA GLY A 47 18.13 32.23 26.85
C GLY A 47 19.10 31.10 27.20
N VAL A 48 19.16 30.03 26.36
CA VAL A 48 19.99 28.84 26.60
C VAL A 48 20.93 28.55 25.43
N SER A 49 21.89 27.63 25.63
CA SER A 49 22.78 27.23 24.55
C SER A 49 21.99 26.34 23.51
N ARG A 50 22.48 26.32 22.24
CA ARG A 50 21.99 25.42 21.21
C ARG A 50 22.04 23.95 21.65
N GLY A 51 23.10 23.56 22.40
CA GLY A 51 23.25 22.23 22.94
C GLY A 51 22.17 21.87 23.97
N THR A 52 21.70 22.84 24.76
CA THR A 52 20.59 22.67 25.70
C THR A 52 19.27 22.45 24.95
N VAL A 53 18.98 23.26 23.91
CA VAL A 53 17.82 23.10 23.06
C VAL A 53 17.82 21.70 22.41
N SER A 54 18.95 21.28 21.83
CA SER A 54 19.12 19.96 21.22
C SER A 54 18.87 18.83 22.22
N ARG A 55 19.36 18.94 23.47
CA ARG A 55 19.11 17.95 24.51
C ARG A 55 17.63 17.88 24.91
N VAL A 56 16.96 19.01 25.05
CA VAL A 56 15.50 19.02 25.33
C VAL A 56 14.72 18.34 24.21
N LEU A 57 15.03 18.67 22.94
CA LEU A 57 14.36 18.11 21.76
C LEU A 57 14.59 16.60 21.58
N ASN A 58 15.72 16.08 22.08
CA ASN A 58 16.08 14.66 21.97
C ASN A 58 15.83 13.85 23.26
N GLY A 59 15.14 14.41 24.26
CA GLY A 59 14.82 13.71 25.52
C GLY A 59 16.03 13.43 26.40
N GLY A 60 17.10 14.23 26.32
CA GLY A 60 18.34 14.03 27.07
C GLY A 60 18.20 14.25 28.58
N HIS A 61 18.77 13.33 29.37
CA HIS A 61 18.60 13.20 30.81
C HIS A 61 19.28 14.28 31.70
N TYR A 62 19.93 15.30 31.14
CA TYR A 62 20.68 16.31 31.91
C TYR A 62 20.26 17.75 31.60
N VAL A 63 18.95 17.99 31.57
CA VAL A 63 18.40 19.33 31.41
C VAL A 63 17.57 19.68 32.65
N SER A 64 17.81 20.82 33.27
CA SER A 64 16.99 21.25 34.41
C SER A 64 15.53 21.48 33.96
N PRO A 65 14.52 21.20 34.82
CA PRO A 65 13.11 21.44 34.49
C PRO A 65 12.87 22.89 34.00
N ALA A 66 13.46 23.87 34.63
CA ALA A 66 13.35 25.28 34.24
C ALA A 66 13.87 25.58 32.83
N ALA A 67 14.99 24.92 32.43
CA ALA A 67 15.54 25.09 31.08
C ALA A 67 14.65 24.37 30.04
N ALA A 68 14.08 23.18 30.38
CA ALA A 68 13.14 22.47 29.51
C ALA A 68 11.87 23.30 29.28
N ASP A 69 11.31 23.92 30.33
CA ASP A 69 10.12 24.77 30.23
C ASP A 69 10.40 26.02 29.38
N ALA A 70 11.55 26.67 29.57
CA ALA A 70 11.97 27.83 28.78
C ALA A 70 12.11 27.50 27.28
N VAL A 71 12.71 26.32 26.95
CA VAL A 71 12.85 25.86 25.58
C VAL A 71 11.50 25.53 24.98
N ASN A 72 10.60 24.82 25.67
CA ASN A 72 9.27 24.48 25.19
C ASN A 72 8.42 25.74 24.95
N ALA A 73 8.54 26.76 25.82
CA ALA A 73 7.87 28.03 25.64
C ALA A 73 8.43 28.78 24.41
N ALA A 74 9.75 28.78 24.20
CA ALA A 74 10.40 29.38 23.04
C ALA A 74 10.00 28.71 21.72
N ILE A 75 9.89 27.37 21.71
CA ILE A 75 9.40 26.59 20.54
C ILE A 75 7.98 27.06 20.17
N ARG A 76 7.06 27.15 21.13
CA ARG A 76 5.71 27.67 20.90
C ARG A 76 5.68 29.09 20.35
N ARG A 77 6.49 30.02 20.91
CA ARG A 77 6.54 31.41 20.48
C ARG A 77 7.17 31.61 19.11
N THR A 78 8.25 30.87 18.81
CA THR A 78 8.95 30.97 17.53
C THR A 78 8.24 30.25 16.41
N GLY A 79 7.36 29.30 16.71
CA GLY A 79 6.79 28.39 15.73
C GLY A 79 7.84 27.44 15.13
N TYR A 80 8.91 27.17 15.87
CA TYR A 80 9.94 26.24 15.43
C TYR A 80 9.38 24.83 15.32
N VAL A 81 9.54 24.23 14.15
CA VAL A 81 9.25 22.82 13.92
C VAL A 81 10.58 22.08 13.80
N LEU A 82 10.73 21.02 14.57
CA LEU A 82 11.94 20.19 14.54
C LEU A 82 12.24 19.76 13.11
N ASN A 83 13.43 20.07 12.64
CA ASN A 83 13.87 19.63 11.32
C ASN A 83 14.16 18.13 11.36
N ARG A 84 13.25 17.32 10.82
CA ARG A 84 13.39 15.85 10.78
C ARG A 84 14.67 15.43 10.07
N HIS A 85 15.11 16.15 9.04
CA HIS A 85 16.38 15.87 8.36
C HIS A 85 17.61 16.07 9.27
N ALA A 86 17.57 17.05 10.18
CA ALA A 86 18.65 17.22 11.15
C ALA A 86 18.65 16.09 12.21
N ARG A 87 17.48 15.59 12.56
CA ARG A 87 17.34 14.44 13.46
C ARG A 87 17.76 13.15 12.79
N SER A 88 17.40 12.92 11.53
CA SER A 88 17.78 11.72 10.78
C SER A 88 19.31 11.57 10.64
N LEU A 89 20.03 12.67 10.47
CA LEU A 89 21.51 12.66 10.45
C LEU A 89 22.14 12.22 11.78
N ILE A 90 21.45 12.42 12.90
CA ILE A 90 21.94 12.05 14.24
C ILE A 90 21.50 10.65 14.62
N THR A 91 20.26 10.29 14.30
CA THR A 91 19.65 9.01 14.72
C THR A 91 19.76 7.91 13.67
N GLY A 92 20.13 8.24 12.42
CA GLY A 92 20.10 7.34 11.28
C GLY A 92 18.68 6.95 10.85
N ARG A 93 17.64 7.61 11.42
CA ARG A 93 16.22 7.28 11.15
C ARG A 93 15.47 8.48 10.54
N SER A 94 14.66 8.19 9.51
CA SER A 94 13.83 9.20 8.84
C SER A 94 12.60 9.60 9.67
N GLY A 95 12.13 8.70 10.53
CA GLY A 95 10.91 8.84 11.32
C GLY A 95 9.66 8.73 10.45
N SER A 96 9.68 7.93 9.38
CA SER A 96 8.55 7.70 8.48
C SER A 96 8.55 6.27 7.94
N VAL A 97 7.38 5.77 7.56
CA VAL A 97 7.17 4.43 6.98
C VAL A 97 6.50 4.56 5.62
N ALA A 98 6.91 3.75 4.64
CA ALA A 98 6.26 3.66 3.35
C ALA A 98 5.18 2.58 3.35
N PHE A 99 4.02 2.90 2.77
CA PHE A 99 3.03 1.95 2.29
C PHE A 99 3.24 1.85 0.78
N LEU A 100 3.83 0.76 0.32
CA LEU A 100 4.19 0.55 -1.08
C LEU A 100 3.24 -0.45 -1.71
N LEU A 101 2.45 0.03 -2.67
CA LEU A 101 1.53 -0.77 -3.48
C LEU A 101 2.13 -1.00 -4.87
N THR A 102 2.27 -2.27 -5.28
CA THR A 102 2.85 -2.67 -6.57
C THR A 102 1.78 -2.98 -7.63
N GLU A 103 0.73 -2.17 -7.65
CA GLU A 103 -0.38 -2.25 -8.60
C GLU A 103 -0.54 -0.95 -9.39
N PRO A 104 -1.21 -0.98 -10.56
CA PRO A 104 -1.67 0.22 -11.24
C PRO A 104 -2.52 1.10 -10.31
N GLN A 105 -2.40 2.42 -10.49
CA GLN A 105 -3.09 3.38 -9.64
C GLN A 105 -4.61 3.20 -9.66
N GLU A 106 -5.17 2.79 -10.78
CA GLU A 106 -6.60 2.53 -10.96
C GLU A 106 -7.10 1.46 -9.98
N LYS A 107 -6.34 0.38 -9.79
CA LYS A 107 -6.69 -0.70 -8.85
C LYS A 107 -6.77 -0.21 -7.40
N PHE A 108 -5.90 0.74 -7.00
CA PHE A 108 -5.96 1.31 -5.65
C PHE A 108 -7.30 1.99 -5.36
N PHE A 109 -7.88 2.68 -6.35
CA PHE A 109 -9.16 3.38 -6.18
C PHE A 109 -10.38 2.47 -6.38
N GLU A 110 -10.25 1.39 -7.15
CA GLU A 110 -11.33 0.45 -7.43
C GLU A 110 -11.53 -0.59 -6.33
N ASP A 111 -10.45 -1.12 -5.76
CA ASP A 111 -10.52 -2.15 -4.72
C ASP A 111 -10.60 -1.50 -3.32
N PRO A 112 -11.74 -1.64 -2.62
CA PRO A 112 -11.95 -1.06 -1.30
C PRO A 112 -10.99 -1.61 -0.23
N ASN A 113 -10.42 -2.81 -0.42
CA ASN A 113 -9.54 -3.44 0.54
C ASN A 113 -8.24 -2.66 0.75
N PHE A 114 -7.67 -2.06 -0.32
CA PHE A 114 -6.48 -1.21 -0.20
C PHE A 114 -6.73 0.02 0.67
N ASN A 115 -7.93 0.63 0.56
CA ASN A 115 -8.30 1.79 1.36
C ASN A 115 -8.47 1.43 2.84
N VAL A 116 -9.06 0.27 3.15
CA VAL A 116 -9.23 -0.23 4.52
C VAL A 116 -7.85 -0.51 5.14
N LEU A 117 -6.97 -1.20 4.42
CA LEU A 117 -5.63 -1.51 4.87
C LEU A 117 -4.78 -0.25 5.10
N LEU A 118 -4.80 0.71 4.15
CA LEU A 118 -4.09 1.99 4.28
C LEU A 118 -4.56 2.77 5.51
N ARG A 119 -5.88 2.86 5.71
CA ARG A 119 -6.47 3.54 6.88
C ARG A 119 -6.02 2.89 8.18
N GLY A 120 -6.11 1.56 8.28
CA GLY A 120 -5.69 0.82 9.47
C GLY A 120 -4.20 0.99 9.79
N CYS A 121 -3.32 0.89 8.78
CA CYS A 121 -1.89 1.14 8.94
C CYS A 121 -1.60 2.58 9.37
N THR A 122 -2.32 3.57 8.79
CA THR A 122 -2.17 4.99 9.16
C THR A 122 -2.57 5.21 10.62
N GLN A 123 -3.67 4.62 11.08
CA GLN A 123 -4.12 4.71 12.47
C GLN A 123 -3.14 4.06 13.43
N ALA A 124 -2.62 2.87 13.10
CA ALA A 124 -1.66 2.17 13.93
C ALA A 124 -0.33 2.95 14.06
N LEU A 125 0.17 3.54 12.96
CA LEU A 125 1.39 4.37 13.00
C LEU A 125 1.18 5.71 13.71
N ALA A 126 -0.02 6.28 13.67
CA ALA A 126 -0.34 7.53 14.37
C ALA A 126 -0.17 7.40 15.90
N ALA A 127 -0.43 6.23 16.47
CA ALA A 127 -0.19 5.96 17.90
C ALA A 127 1.31 6.09 18.29
N HIS A 128 2.21 6.03 17.31
CA HIS A 128 3.67 6.17 17.46
C HIS A 128 4.22 7.50 16.93
N ASP A 129 3.36 8.44 16.52
CA ASP A 129 3.73 9.72 15.87
C ASP A 129 4.59 9.51 14.59
N ILE A 130 4.35 8.41 13.86
CA ILE A 130 5.06 8.06 12.63
C ILE A 130 4.14 8.33 11.43
N PRO A 131 4.52 9.25 10.50
CA PRO A 131 3.78 9.46 9.27
C PRO A 131 3.95 8.28 8.30
N LEU A 132 2.87 7.97 7.59
CA LEU A 132 2.86 7.02 6.51
C LEU A 132 2.94 7.73 5.16
N LEU A 133 3.83 7.26 4.29
CA LEU A 133 3.97 7.74 2.92
C LEU A 133 3.34 6.70 1.97
N LEU A 134 2.25 7.08 1.31
CA LEU A 134 1.66 6.23 0.26
C LEU A 134 2.51 6.32 -1.02
N MET A 135 2.94 5.17 -1.51
CA MET A 135 3.72 5.01 -2.74
C MET A 135 3.05 3.97 -3.63
N ILE A 136 2.71 4.34 -4.86
CA ILE A 136 2.07 3.45 -5.84
C ILE A 136 3.00 3.29 -7.03
N ALA A 137 3.20 2.05 -7.49
CA ALA A 137 4.11 1.70 -8.58
C ALA A 137 3.54 0.56 -9.44
N GLY A 138 2.74 0.91 -10.44
CA GLY A 138 2.12 -0.04 -11.38
C GLY A 138 3.05 -0.49 -12.51
N SER A 139 4.17 0.19 -12.74
CA SER A 139 5.13 -0.17 -13.77
C SER A 139 6.51 -0.51 -13.20
N HIS A 140 7.27 -1.34 -13.89
CA HIS A 140 8.64 -1.69 -13.50
C HIS A 140 9.57 -0.47 -13.36
N GLU A 141 9.32 0.61 -14.12
CA GLU A 141 10.14 1.81 -14.01
C GLU A 141 9.82 2.57 -12.72
N GLU A 142 8.54 2.70 -12.36
CA GLU A 142 8.10 3.30 -11.10
C GLU A 142 8.61 2.49 -9.91
N GLN A 143 8.48 1.16 -9.95
CA GLN A 143 9.02 0.24 -8.94
C GLN A 143 10.52 0.48 -8.73
N ARG A 144 11.33 0.54 -9.80
CA ARG A 144 12.77 0.83 -9.69
C ARG A 144 13.05 2.20 -9.07
N ARG A 145 12.26 3.23 -9.41
CA ARG A 145 12.40 4.57 -8.81
C ARG A 145 12.10 4.54 -7.31
N LEU A 146 11.00 3.89 -6.93
CA LEU A 146 10.58 3.81 -5.53
C LEU A 146 11.54 2.98 -4.67
N VAL A 147 12.03 1.83 -5.18
CA VAL A 147 13.05 1.04 -4.48
C VAL A 147 14.30 1.87 -4.23
N ARG A 148 14.81 2.64 -5.22
CA ARG A 148 15.96 3.54 -5.01
C ARG A 148 15.70 4.61 -3.95
N TYR A 149 14.51 5.21 -3.95
CA TYR A 149 14.12 6.21 -2.96
C TYR A 149 14.11 5.62 -1.54
N VAL A 150 13.47 4.48 -1.39
CA VAL A 150 13.37 3.76 -0.12
C VAL A 150 14.76 3.33 0.38
N SER A 151 15.58 2.71 -0.50
CA SER A 151 16.93 2.23 -0.17
C SER A 151 17.91 3.37 0.15
N ALA A 152 17.59 4.61 -0.22
CA ALA A 152 18.38 5.79 0.16
C ALA A 152 18.11 6.28 1.60
N GLY A 153 17.30 5.56 2.38
CA GLY A 153 17.03 5.86 3.79
C GLY A 153 16.01 6.97 4.02
N HIS A 154 15.15 7.25 3.04
CA HIS A 154 14.07 8.24 3.18
C HIS A 154 12.88 7.73 4.01
N VAL A 155 12.83 6.43 4.29
CA VAL A 155 11.87 5.79 5.20
C VAL A 155 12.61 4.78 6.09
N ASP A 156 12.06 4.47 7.25
CA ASP A 156 12.64 3.52 8.21
C ASP A 156 12.21 2.08 7.94
N GLY A 157 11.16 1.90 7.14
CA GLY A 157 10.64 0.59 6.78
C GLY A 157 9.52 0.68 5.76
N VAL A 158 9.13 -0.48 5.24
CA VAL A 158 8.14 -0.62 4.16
C VAL A 158 7.06 -1.62 4.54
N LEU A 159 5.81 -1.21 4.40
CA LEU A 159 4.64 -2.09 4.32
C LEU A 159 4.40 -2.37 2.83
N LEU A 160 4.75 -3.56 2.36
CA LEU A 160 4.62 -3.97 0.96
C LEU A 160 3.26 -4.64 0.75
N VAL A 161 2.48 -4.12 -0.18
CA VAL A 161 1.12 -4.58 -0.47
C VAL A 161 0.99 -4.97 -1.93
N SER A 162 0.29 -6.06 -2.18
CA SER A 162 0.08 -6.65 -3.52
C SER A 162 1.39 -7.00 -4.23
N SER A 163 1.95 -8.15 -3.87
CA SER A 163 3.15 -8.69 -4.53
C SER A 163 2.77 -9.84 -5.45
N HIS A 164 3.29 -9.82 -6.66
CA HIS A 164 3.11 -10.85 -7.67
C HIS A 164 4.35 -11.75 -7.77
N THR A 165 4.16 -12.98 -8.21
CA THR A 165 5.28 -13.90 -8.49
C THR A 165 6.20 -13.29 -9.55
N GLY A 166 7.51 -13.27 -9.26
CA GLY A 166 8.49 -12.68 -10.17
C GLY A 166 8.61 -11.15 -10.08
N ASP A 167 7.86 -10.49 -9.18
CA ASP A 167 8.08 -9.06 -8.90
C ASP A 167 9.41 -8.87 -8.16
N PRO A 168 10.38 -8.14 -8.75
CA PRO A 168 11.69 -7.95 -8.15
C PRO A 168 11.69 -6.97 -6.96
N VAL A 169 10.57 -6.31 -6.64
CA VAL A 169 10.51 -5.27 -5.60
C VAL A 169 10.84 -5.86 -4.24
N ALA A 170 10.19 -6.95 -3.86
CA ALA A 170 10.39 -7.61 -2.56
C ALA A 170 11.87 -8.02 -2.37
N GLU A 171 12.46 -8.66 -3.37
CA GLU A 171 13.86 -9.12 -3.34
C GLU A 171 14.86 -7.96 -3.25
N ARG A 172 14.62 -6.89 -4.00
CA ARG A 172 15.45 -5.67 -3.96
C ARG A 172 15.36 -4.94 -2.62
N LEU A 173 14.16 -4.88 -2.02
CA LEU A 173 13.99 -4.29 -0.70
C LEU A 173 14.74 -5.08 0.37
N VAL A 174 14.64 -6.42 0.35
CA VAL A 174 15.41 -7.29 1.25
C VAL A 174 16.92 -7.08 1.07
N THR A 175 17.40 -7.06 -0.17
CA THR A 175 18.82 -6.85 -0.47
C THR A 175 19.33 -5.48 -0.01
N SER A 176 18.46 -4.48 0.04
CA SER A 176 18.82 -3.14 0.55
C SER A 176 18.97 -3.07 2.07
N GLY A 177 18.56 -4.13 2.79
CA GLY A 177 18.64 -4.19 4.25
C GLY A 177 17.58 -3.35 4.98
N ILE A 178 16.60 -2.80 4.27
CA ILE A 178 15.50 -2.06 4.91
C ILE A 178 14.49 -3.04 5.51
N PRO A 179 13.93 -2.75 6.71
CA PRO A 179 12.82 -3.51 7.26
C PRO A 179 11.61 -3.54 6.31
N VAL A 180 11.08 -4.74 6.01
CA VAL A 180 9.94 -4.93 5.12
C VAL A 180 8.97 -5.92 5.73
N VAL A 181 7.69 -5.55 5.75
CA VAL A 181 6.59 -6.47 6.09
C VAL A 181 5.62 -6.53 4.92
N MET A 182 5.35 -7.74 4.43
CA MET A 182 4.44 -7.97 3.32
C MET A 182 3.02 -8.27 3.81
N CYS A 183 2.02 -7.72 3.14
CA CYS A 183 0.63 -8.15 3.24
C CYS A 183 0.42 -9.38 2.35
N GLY A 184 0.05 -10.51 2.96
CA GLY A 184 -0.04 -11.80 2.28
C GLY A 184 1.24 -12.64 2.42
N LYS A 185 1.13 -13.93 2.13
CA LYS A 185 2.28 -14.86 2.19
C LYS A 185 3.27 -14.55 1.07
N PRO A 186 4.59 -14.59 1.35
CA PRO A 186 5.58 -14.43 0.29
C PRO A 186 5.55 -15.62 -0.68
N MET A 187 5.77 -15.33 -1.97
CA MET A 187 5.84 -16.33 -3.03
C MET A 187 7.26 -16.40 -3.63
N GLY A 188 7.62 -17.56 -4.17
CA GLY A 188 8.92 -17.76 -4.83
C GLY A 188 10.11 -17.69 -3.87
N HIS A 189 11.12 -16.89 -4.21
CA HIS A 189 12.40 -16.82 -3.47
C HIS A 189 12.36 -15.94 -2.20
N THR A 190 11.25 -15.25 -1.94
CA THR A 190 11.12 -14.28 -0.84
C THR A 190 10.56 -14.88 0.45
N THR A 191 10.63 -16.20 0.64
CA THR A 191 10.05 -16.94 1.78
C THR A 191 10.53 -16.50 3.17
N ARG A 192 11.60 -15.70 3.24
CA ARG A 192 12.16 -15.16 4.50
C ARG A 192 11.63 -13.77 4.87
N LEU A 193 10.73 -13.20 4.08
CA LEU A 193 10.14 -11.91 4.41
C LEU A 193 9.18 -12.03 5.59
N ALA A 194 9.24 -11.05 6.49
CA ALA A 194 8.18 -10.86 7.46
C ALA A 194 6.87 -10.62 6.72
N HIS A 195 5.80 -11.24 7.18
CA HIS A 195 4.52 -11.07 6.53
C HIS A 195 3.37 -11.22 7.53
N VAL A 196 2.27 -10.57 7.18
CA VAL A 196 0.98 -10.74 7.84
C VAL A 196 -0.04 -11.11 6.77
N ALA A 197 -0.71 -12.26 6.94
CA ALA A 197 -1.66 -12.78 5.98
C ALA A 197 -2.97 -13.17 6.66
N ALA A 198 -4.08 -13.11 5.92
CA ALA A 198 -5.27 -13.88 6.25
C ALA A 198 -5.04 -15.37 5.95
N ASP A 199 -5.77 -16.25 6.62
CA ASP A 199 -5.81 -17.67 6.23
C ASP A 199 -6.77 -17.84 5.03
N ASP A 200 -6.25 -17.47 3.85
CA ASP A 200 -6.99 -17.52 2.58
C ASP A 200 -7.47 -18.93 2.24
N ARG A 201 -6.63 -19.95 2.53
CA ARG A 201 -6.95 -21.35 2.23
C ARG A 201 -8.10 -21.84 3.09
N ASP A 202 -8.04 -21.60 4.41
CA ASP A 202 -9.12 -21.99 5.29
C ASP A 202 -10.41 -21.20 5.00
N GLY A 203 -10.30 -19.90 4.68
CA GLY A 203 -11.45 -19.10 4.26
C GLY A 203 -12.15 -19.70 3.03
N ALA A 204 -11.40 -20.07 1.99
CA ALA A 204 -11.96 -20.74 0.81
C ALA A 204 -12.60 -22.08 1.18
N ARG A 205 -11.98 -22.87 2.07
CA ARG A 205 -12.56 -24.13 2.57
C ARG A 205 -13.88 -23.90 3.29
N GLN A 206 -13.96 -22.89 4.15
CA GLN A 206 -15.21 -22.53 4.85
C GLN A 206 -16.31 -22.18 3.84
N MET A 207 -16.04 -21.38 2.83
CA MET A 207 -17.01 -21.01 1.81
C MET A 207 -17.48 -22.21 0.99
N VAL A 208 -16.56 -23.01 0.48
CA VAL A 208 -16.94 -24.16 -0.37
C VAL A 208 -17.72 -25.21 0.44
N ARG A 209 -17.33 -25.48 1.70
CA ARG A 209 -18.11 -26.35 2.59
C ARG A 209 -19.51 -25.81 2.83
N HIS A 210 -19.66 -24.50 2.99
CA HIS A 210 -20.99 -23.87 3.13
C HIS A 210 -21.82 -24.09 1.88
N LEU A 211 -21.29 -23.82 0.68
CA LEU A 211 -22.01 -24.06 -0.58
C LEU A 211 -22.45 -25.53 -0.72
N LEU A 212 -21.60 -26.48 -0.38
CA LEU A 212 -21.95 -27.92 -0.39
C LEU A 212 -23.02 -28.26 0.66
N ALA A 213 -22.98 -27.65 1.83
CA ALA A 213 -23.96 -27.86 2.90
C ALA A 213 -25.35 -27.33 2.55
N THR A 214 -25.46 -26.33 1.64
CA THR A 214 -26.74 -25.89 1.07
C THR A 214 -27.31 -26.84 -0.03
N GLY A 215 -26.65 -27.96 -0.27
CA GLY A 215 -27.09 -28.98 -1.23
C GLY A 215 -26.50 -28.86 -2.63
N ARG A 216 -25.63 -27.86 -2.88
CA ARG A 216 -24.97 -27.66 -4.19
C ARG A 216 -23.93 -28.73 -4.44
N ARG A 217 -23.74 -29.09 -5.71
CA ARG A 217 -22.83 -30.19 -6.11
C ARG A 217 -21.95 -29.85 -7.31
N ARG A 218 -22.30 -28.86 -8.11
CA ARG A 218 -21.54 -28.38 -9.28
C ARG A 218 -21.02 -26.98 -9.01
N VAL A 219 -20.10 -26.92 -8.02
CA VAL A 219 -19.52 -25.70 -7.56
C VAL A 219 -18.39 -25.27 -8.50
N ALA A 220 -18.56 -24.15 -9.21
CA ALA A 220 -17.50 -23.53 -9.99
C ALA A 220 -16.76 -22.47 -9.19
N THR A 221 -15.60 -22.02 -9.68
CA THR A 221 -14.85 -20.92 -9.06
C THR A 221 -14.33 -19.92 -10.08
N VAL A 222 -14.42 -18.63 -9.74
CA VAL A 222 -13.66 -17.55 -10.37
C VAL A 222 -12.48 -17.24 -9.47
N THR A 223 -11.27 -17.56 -9.93
CA THR A 223 -10.05 -17.38 -9.12
C THR A 223 -9.62 -15.92 -9.07
N GLY A 224 -8.77 -15.54 -8.11
CA GLY A 224 -7.90 -14.38 -8.26
C GLY A 224 -6.75 -14.69 -9.23
N PRO A 225 -5.91 -13.69 -9.56
CA PRO A 225 -4.68 -13.92 -10.30
C PRO A 225 -3.80 -14.96 -9.59
N LEU A 226 -3.37 -16.00 -10.32
CA LEU A 226 -2.61 -17.12 -9.74
C LEU A 226 -1.11 -16.80 -9.53
N ASP A 227 -0.70 -15.62 -9.86
CA ASP A 227 0.59 -15.05 -9.51
C ASP A 227 0.56 -14.26 -8.19
N THR A 228 -0.59 -14.27 -7.49
CA THR A 228 -0.76 -13.71 -6.15
C THR A 228 -0.99 -14.79 -5.10
N PRO A 229 -0.52 -14.60 -3.84
CA PRO A 229 -0.72 -15.59 -2.79
C PRO A 229 -2.20 -15.88 -2.50
N GLY A 230 -3.05 -14.84 -2.47
CA GLY A 230 -4.49 -15.01 -2.24
C GLY A 230 -5.16 -15.85 -3.34
N GLY A 231 -4.82 -15.62 -4.61
CA GLY A 231 -5.36 -16.41 -5.73
C GLY A 231 -4.99 -17.88 -5.64
N VAL A 232 -3.74 -18.20 -5.34
CA VAL A 232 -3.24 -19.58 -5.20
C VAL A 232 -3.86 -20.27 -4.00
N GLU A 233 -3.84 -19.64 -2.82
CA GLU A 233 -4.34 -20.26 -1.59
C GLU A 233 -5.86 -20.49 -1.63
N ARG A 234 -6.63 -19.52 -2.16
CA ARG A 234 -8.10 -19.67 -2.30
C ARG A 234 -8.47 -20.78 -3.27
N LEU A 235 -7.75 -20.89 -4.40
CA LEU A 235 -7.95 -22.01 -5.34
C LEU A 235 -7.57 -23.35 -4.71
N ALA A 236 -6.49 -23.40 -3.93
CA ALA A 236 -6.08 -24.62 -3.22
C ALA A 236 -7.17 -25.07 -2.22
N GLY A 237 -7.69 -24.16 -1.41
CA GLY A 237 -8.77 -24.45 -0.46
C GLY A 237 -10.05 -24.92 -1.15
N TYR A 238 -10.42 -24.36 -2.30
CA TYR A 238 -11.54 -24.82 -3.12
C TYR A 238 -11.34 -26.28 -3.58
N ARG A 239 -10.18 -26.60 -4.16
CA ARG A 239 -9.87 -27.95 -4.66
C ARG A 239 -9.85 -28.99 -3.53
N GLU A 240 -9.28 -28.65 -2.39
CA GLU A 240 -9.22 -29.55 -1.23
C GLU A 240 -10.61 -30.00 -0.78
N VAL A 241 -11.55 -29.06 -0.65
CA VAL A 241 -12.92 -29.40 -0.20
C VAL A 241 -13.67 -30.23 -1.23
N LEU A 242 -13.49 -30.00 -2.53
CA LEU A 242 -14.10 -30.85 -3.56
C LEU A 242 -13.55 -32.28 -3.49
N VAL A 243 -12.24 -32.45 -3.31
CA VAL A 243 -11.61 -33.75 -3.11
C VAL A 243 -12.15 -34.45 -1.85
N GLU A 244 -12.21 -33.74 -0.71
CA GLU A 244 -12.77 -34.24 0.55
C GLU A 244 -14.23 -34.73 0.38
N ALA A 245 -15.01 -34.05 -0.47
CA ALA A 245 -16.40 -34.36 -0.76
C ALA A 245 -16.58 -35.44 -1.84
N GLY A 246 -15.50 -35.98 -2.42
CA GLY A 246 -15.55 -36.94 -3.54
C GLY A 246 -16.10 -36.35 -4.83
N LEU A 247 -16.01 -35.01 -5.01
CA LEU A 247 -16.44 -34.29 -6.19
C LEU A 247 -15.28 -34.10 -7.18
N PRO A 248 -15.53 -34.04 -8.49
CA PRO A 248 -14.49 -33.81 -9.47
C PRO A 248 -13.89 -32.36 -9.33
N THR A 249 -12.58 -32.27 -9.47
CA THR A 249 -11.84 -31.01 -9.57
C THR A 249 -11.59 -30.67 -11.04
N ASP A 250 -12.67 -30.57 -11.81
CA ASP A 250 -12.64 -30.35 -13.26
C ASP A 250 -12.20 -28.89 -13.56
N ASP A 251 -11.17 -28.72 -14.37
CA ASP A 251 -10.70 -27.40 -14.79
C ASP A 251 -11.77 -26.64 -15.61
N ALA A 252 -12.77 -27.32 -16.17
CA ALA A 252 -13.93 -26.67 -16.78
C ALA A 252 -14.81 -25.91 -15.80
N LEU A 253 -14.66 -26.14 -14.49
CA LEU A 253 -15.33 -25.39 -13.40
C LEU A 253 -14.47 -24.26 -12.84
N ILE A 254 -13.30 -23.99 -13.43
CA ILE A 254 -12.36 -22.97 -12.97
C ILE A 254 -12.18 -21.93 -14.07
N ALA A 255 -12.42 -20.65 -13.75
CA ALA A 255 -12.11 -19.55 -14.64
C ALA A 255 -11.19 -18.52 -13.94
N PRO A 256 -10.16 -18.00 -14.63
CA PRO A 256 -9.30 -16.98 -14.06
C PRO A 256 -10.01 -15.63 -13.96
N GLY A 257 -9.84 -14.94 -12.84
CA GLY A 257 -10.23 -13.56 -12.64
C GLY A 257 -9.02 -12.69 -12.32
N ASP A 258 -9.24 -11.38 -12.22
CA ASP A 258 -8.21 -10.34 -12.07
C ASP A 258 -8.44 -9.39 -10.90
N TYR A 259 -9.38 -9.75 -10.00
CA TYR A 259 -9.90 -8.95 -8.90
C TYR A 259 -10.73 -7.73 -9.33
N SER A 260 -11.05 -7.57 -10.62
CA SER A 260 -11.95 -6.52 -11.09
C SER A 260 -13.39 -7.01 -11.22
N ARG A 261 -14.36 -6.08 -11.16
CA ARG A 261 -15.76 -6.39 -11.45
C ARG A 261 -15.94 -6.91 -12.87
N ALA A 262 -15.27 -6.31 -13.84
CA ALA A 262 -15.33 -6.71 -15.25
C ALA A 262 -14.78 -8.13 -15.45
N GLY A 263 -13.64 -8.45 -14.83
CA GLY A 263 -13.06 -9.80 -14.86
C GLY A 263 -13.98 -10.85 -14.23
N GLY A 264 -14.64 -10.51 -13.12
CA GLY A 264 -15.64 -11.38 -12.50
C GLY A 264 -16.83 -11.70 -13.42
N ALA A 265 -17.35 -10.69 -14.13
CA ALA A 265 -18.43 -10.86 -15.11
C ALA A 265 -17.98 -11.74 -16.32
N ALA A 266 -16.82 -11.45 -16.90
CA ALA A 266 -16.28 -12.16 -18.04
C ALA A 266 -16.01 -13.67 -17.69
N ALA A 267 -15.37 -13.92 -16.56
CA ALA A 267 -15.10 -15.28 -16.08
C ALA A 267 -16.40 -16.06 -15.81
N THR A 268 -17.42 -15.40 -15.27
CA THR A 268 -18.75 -16.03 -15.06
C THR A 268 -19.44 -16.37 -16.37
N ALA A 269 -19.39 -15.49 -17.38
CA ALA A 269 -19.92 -15.77 -18.72
C ALA A 269 -19.24 -17.00 -19.34
N GLU A 270 -17.93 -17.10 -19.22
CA GLU A 270 -17.15 -18.24 -19.70
C GLU A 270 -17.56 -19.54 -19.00
N LEU A 271 -17.71 -19.51 -17.66
CA LEU A 271 -18.17 -20.67 -16.89
C LEU A 271 -19.57 -21.12 -17.30
N LEU A 272 -20.52 -20.20 -17.47
CA LEU A 272 -21.89 -20.53 -17.90
C LEU A 272 -21.94 -21.14 -19.31
N ALA A 273 -21.06 -20.71 -20.21
CA ALA A 273 -20.94 -21.24 -21.54
C ALA A 273 -20.39 -22.69 -21.53
N ARG A 274 -19.37 -22.97 -20.70
CA ARG A 274 -18.75 -24.30 -20.58
C ARG A 274 -19.57 -25.27 -19.72
N ARG A 275 -20.18 -24.75 -18.66
CA ARG A 275 -20.92 -25.55 -17.66
C ARG A 275 -22.25 -24.87 -17.33
N PRO A 276 -23.22 -24.93 -18.23
CA PRO A 276 -24.55 -24.33 -18.02
C PRO A 276 -25.32 -24.97 -16.87
N ASP A 277 -24.86 -26.13 -16.40
CA ASP A 277 -25.44 -26.90 -15.30
C ASP A 277 -24.85 -26.53 -13.92
N LEU A 278 -23.90 -25.57 -13.81
CA LEU A 278 -23.37 -25.15 -12.51
C LEU A 278 -24.48 -24.65 -11.58
N ASP A 279 -24.38 -24.99 -10.30
CA ASP A 279 -25.38 -24.67 -9.27
C ASP A 279 -24.84 -23.84 -8.12
N ALA A 280 -23.52 -23.62 -8.08
CA ALA A 280 -22.86 -22.67 -7.18
C ALA A 280 -21.61 -22.07 -7.78
N LEU A 281 -21.25 -20.89 -7.30
CA LEU A 281 -20.07 -20.13 -7.71
C LEU A 281 -19.35 -19.59 -6.48
N PHE A 282 -18.10 -20.04 -6.26
CA PHE A 282 -17.18 -19.41 -5.36
C PHE A 282 -16.34 -18.39 -6.12
N VAL A 283 -16.43 -17.12 -5.74
CA VAL A 283 -15.69 -16.02 -6.37
C VAL A 283 -14.65 -15.48 -5.41
N ALA A 284 -13.41 -15.41 -5.87
CA ALA A 284 -12.26 -15.12 -5.02
C ALA A 284 -12.17 -13.65 -4.53
N SER A 285 -13.12 -12.76 -4.82
CA SER A 285 -13.31 -11.47 -4.15
C SER A 285 -14.75 -10.97 -4.30
N ASP A 286 -15.19 -10.13 -3.39
CA ASP A 286 -16.53 -9.52 -3.43
C ASP A 286 -16.72 -8.60 -4.65
N LEU A 287 -15.65 -7.92 -5.06
CA LEU A 287 -15.70 -7.04 -6.22
C LEU A 287 -15.95 -7.85 -7.52
N MET A 288 -15.26 -8.98 -7.69
CA MET A 288 -15.54 -9.90 -8.78
C MET A 288 -16.92 -10.54 -8.64
N ALA A 289 -17.36 -10.86 -7.40
CA ALA A 289 -18.68 -11.44 -7.16
C ALA A 289 -19.82 -10.49 -7.56
N GLN A 290 -19.66 -9.18 -7.43
CA GLN A 290 -20.60 -8.20 -7.99
C GLN A 290 -20.71 -8.32 -9.53
N GLY A 291 -19.57 -8.51 -10.20
CA GLY A 291 -19.55 -8.78 -11.65
C GLY A 291 -20.26 -10.10 -11.99
N ALA A 292 -20.01 -11.14 -11.21
CA ALA A 292 -20.65 -12.44 -11.36
C ALA A 292 -22.17 -12.37 -11.18
N LEU A 293 -22.65 -11.65 -10.16
CA LEU A 293 -24.10 -11.44 -9.95
C LEU A 293 -24.76 -10.73 -11.12
N ALA A 294 -24.11 -9.69 -11.67
CA ALA A 294 -24.62 -8.97 -12.84
C ALA A 294 -24.71 -9.89 -14.08
N GLU A 295 -23.72 -10.74 -14.29
CA GLU A 295 -23.69 -11.68 -15.41
C GLU A 295 -24.73 -12.80 -15.25
N LEU A 296 -24.89 -13.36 -14.04
CA LEU A 296 -25.95 -14.34 -13.74
C LEU A 296 -27.34 -13.74 -14.01
N GLN A 297 -27.59 -12.52 -13.58
CA GLN A 297 -28.84 -11.80 -13.86
C GLN A 297 -29.06 -11.63 -15.36
N ARG A 298 -28.03 -11.25 -16.12
CA ARG A 298 -28.08 -11.10 -17.58
C ARG A 298 -28.40 -12.44 -18.27
N ALA A 299 -27.87 -13.53 -17.72
CA ALA A 299 -28.13 -14.91 -18.19
C ALA A 299 -29.48 -15.49 -17.73
N GLY A 300 -30.28 -14.72 -17.00
CA GLY A 300 -31.59 -15.15 -16.49
C GLY A 300 -31.49 -16.19 -15.36
N ARG A 301 -30.36 -16.27 -14.65
CA ARG A 301 -30.13 -17.19 -13.53
C ARG A 301 -30.41 -16.52 -12.19
N GLY A 302 -31.34 -17.08 -11.44
CA GLY A 302 -31.68 -16.57 -10.10
C GLY A 302 -30.62 -16.91 -9.05
N VAL A 303 -30.27 -15.92 -8.21
CA VAL A 303 -29.37 -16.09 -7.08
C VAL A 303 -30.16 -15.89 -5.78
N PRO A 304 -30.15 -16.82 -4.84
CA PRO A 304 -29.44 -18.10 -4.82
C PRO A 304 -30.22 -19.26 -5.47
N ALA A 305 -31.42 -19.04 -6.02
CA ALA A 305 -32.32 -20.09 -6.44
C ALA A 305 -31.71 -21.09 -7.44
N ASP A 306 -31.15 -20.59 -8.54
CA ASP A 306 -30.50 -21.41 -9.56
C ASP A 306 -29.02 -21.60 -9.29
N VAL A 307 -28.33 -20.53 -8.85
CA VAL A 307 -26.89 -20.52 -8.57
C VAL A 307 -26.64 -19.81 -7.26
N ALA A 308 -26.10 -20.51 -6.26
CA ALA A 308 -25.62 -19.90 -5.03
C ALA A 308 -24.28 -19.22 -5.29
N VAL A 309 -24.06 -18.01 -4.75
CA VAL A 309 -22.82 -17.24 -4.95
C VAL A 309 -22.17 -16.92 -3.61
N GLY A 310 -20.91 -17.35 -3.44
CA GLY A 310 -20.07 -17.00 -2.32
C GLY A 310 -18.93 -16.09 -2.74
N GLY A 311 -18.67 -15.03 -1.98
CA GLY A 311 -17.58 -14.07 -2.19
C GLY A 311 -16.40 -14.27 -1.23
N PHE A 312 -15.51 -13.29 -1.22
CA PHE A 312 -14.38 -13.21 -0.30
C PHE A 312 -14.07 -11.72 -0.03
N ASP A 313 -13.71 -11.35 1.19
CA ASP A 313 -13.24 -10.08 1.75
C ASP A 313 -14.16 -9.49 2.82
N ASP A 314 -15.48 -9.61 2.70
CA ASP A 314 -16.52 -8.90 3.46
C ASP A 314 -16.39 -7.38 3.33
N SER A 315 -16.18 -6.95 2.10
CA SER A 315 -16.01 -5.55 1.72
C SER A 315 -17.36 -4.83 1.56
N ALA A 316 -17.34 -3.52 1.34
CA ALA A 316 -18.54 -2.75 1.01
C ALA A 316 -19.29 -3.34 -0.21
N ALA A 317 -18.55 -3.93 -1.17
CA ALA A 317 -19.14 -4.58 -2.32
C ALA A 317 -20.10 -5.71 -1.95
N ALA A 318 -19.84 -6.45 -0.88
CA ALA A 318 -20.74 -7.52 -0.41
C ALA A 318 -22.07 -6.98 0.11
N LEU A 319 -22.06 -5.85 0.81
CA LEU A 319 -23.25 -5.22 1.37
C LEU A 319 -24.11 -4.48 0.31
N ASP A 320 -23.43 -3.90 -0.68
CA ASP A 320 -24.06 -3.15 -1.77
C ASP A 320 -24.66 -4.06 -2.85
N SER A 321 -24.32 -5.36 -2.84
CA SER A 321 -24.85 -6.35 -3.79
C SER A 321 -26.32 -6.67 -3.55
N ARG A 322 -26.97 -7.12 -4.60
CA ARG A 322 -28.36 -7.64 -4.56
C ARG A 322 -28.46 -8.96 -5.32
N PRO A 323 -28.66 -10.06 -4.63
CA PRO A 323 -28.76 -10.24 -3.15
C PRO A 323 -27.44 -9.89 -2.46
N GLN A 324 -27.48 -9.61 -1.13
CA GLN A 324 -26.27 -9.37 -0.35
C GLN A 324 -25.39 -10.62 -0.32
N LEU A 325 -24.08 -10.44 -0.48
CA LEU A 325 -23.17 -11.58 -0.63
C LEU A 325 -22.88 -12.29 0.70
N THR A 326 -23.09 -13.59 0.71
CA THR A 326 -22.41 -14.52 1.61
C THR A 326 -20.93 -14.49 1.25
N THR A 327 -20.06 -14.22 2.21
CA THR A 327 -18.64 -13.95 1.94
C THR A 327 -17.74 -14.38 3.09
N ILE A 328 -16.44 -14.39 2.85
CA ILE A 328 -15.43 -14.62 3.87
C ILE A 328 -14.88 -13.27 4.34
N ARG A 329 -15.02 -13.00 5.65
CA ARG A 329 -14.45 -11.79 6.26
C ARG A 329 -12.96 -11.97 6.50
N GLN A 330 -12.17 -11.05 5.94
CA GLN A 330 -10.77 -10.86 6.29
C GLN A 330 -10.65 -9.92 7.51
N PRO A 331 -9.75 -10.18 8.46
CA PRO A 331 -9.60 -9.35 9.66
C PRO A 331 -8.69 -8.13 9.39
N TRP A 332 -9.09 -7.23 8.46
CA TRP A 332 -8.27 -6.12 7.97
C TRP A 332 -7.71 -5.21 9.06
N ASP A 333 -8.50 -4.93 10.10
CA ASP A 333 -8.04 -4.11 11.24
C ASP A 333 -6.90 -4.78 11.99
N ARG A 334 -6.98 -6.11 12.17
CA ARG A 334 -5.91 -6.88 12.81
C ARG A 334 -4.70 -7.02 11.88
N ILE A 335 -4.91 -7.26 10.58
CA ILE A 335 -3.84 -7.31 9.58
C ILE A 335 -3.04 -6.01 9.61
N SER A 336 -3.73 -4.86 9.55
CA SER A 336 -3.10 -3.53 9.57
C SER A 336 -2.27 -3.30 10.84
N ALA A 337 -2.86 -3.60 12.00
CA ALA A 337 -2.19 -3.41 13.29
C ALA A 337 -0.94 -4.33 13.42
N GLU A 338 -1.07 -5.60 13.04
CA GLU A 338 0.03 -6.55 13.08
C GLU A 338 1.15 -6.23 12.07
N MET A 339 0.81 -5.76 10.87
CA MET A 339 1.81 -5.31 9.90
C MET A 339 2.66 -4.17 10.47
N VAL A 340 2.02 -3.18 11.10
CA VAL A 340 2.73 -2.07 11.74
C VAL A 340 3.55 -2.54 12.93
N ARG A 341 2.98 -3.38 13.81
CA ARG A 341 3.71 -3.92 14.97
C ARG A 341 4.96 -4.67 14.52
N VAL A 342 4.83 -5.63 13.60
CA VAL A 342 5.96 -6.43 13.08
C VAL A 342 7.01 -5.52 12.42
N LEU A 343 6.60 -4.49 11.68
CA LEU A 343 7.54 -3.56 11.06
C LEU A 343 8.31 -2.74 12.10
N LEU A 344 7.62 -2.23 13.13
CA LEU A 344 8.27 -1.44 14.19
C LEU A 344 9.22 -2.30 15.03
N ASP A 345 8.87 -3.56 15.28
CA ASP A 345 9.74 -4.54 15.94
C ASP A 345 11.03 -4.76 15.11
N GLN A 346 10.93 -4.94 13.79
CA GLN A 346 12.09 -5.05 12.89
C GLN A 346 12.94 -3.76 12.85
N VAL A 347 12.30 -2.60 12.79
CA VAL A 347 13.01 -1.29 12.90
C VAL A 347 13.72 -1.19 14.25
N GLY A 348 13.21 -1.84 15.30
CA GLY A 348 13.84 -1.98 16.62
C GLY A 348 14.97 -3.01 16.68
N GLY A 349 15.17 -3.81 15.62
CA GLY A 349 16.21 -4.84 15.55
C GLY A 349 15.73 -6.25 15.88
N ALA A 350 14.41 -6.50 15.96
CA ALA A 350 13.87 -7.84 16.13
C ALA A 350 13.96 -8.67 14.85
N ASP A 351 13.93 -9.99 15.02
CA ASP A 351 13.94 -10.94 13.92
C ASP A 351 12.65 -10.91 13.09
N THR A 352 12.73 -11.48 11.88
CA THR A 352 11.62 -11.64 10.95
C THR A 352 10.53 -12.54 11.54
N SER A 353 9.27 -12.11 11.47
CA SER A 353 8.12 -12.90 11.95
C SER A 353 7.06 -13.06 10.86
N ALA A 354 6.33 -14.18 10.94
CA ALA A 354 5.19 -14.49 10.10
C ALA A 354 3.93 -14.60 10.97
N VAL A 355 2.87 -13.90 10.56
CA VAL A 355 1.57 -13.91 11.27
C VAL A 355 0.49 -14.30 10.28
N VAL A 356 -0.27 -15.36 10.59
CA VAL A 356 -1.46 -15.76 9.82
C VAL A 356 -2.68 -15.59 10.72
N LEU A 357 -3.65 -14.83 10.24
CA LEU A 357 -4.86 -14.48 10.99
C LEU A 357 -6.06 -15.24 10.43
N PRO A 358 -6.91 -15.81 11.30
CA PRO A 358 -8.08 -16.55 10.87
C PRO A 358 -9.10 -15.64 10.19
N THR A 359 -9.77 -16.19 9.20
CA THR A 359 -10.91 -15.63 8.49
C THR A 359 -12.24 -16.12 9.08
N ALA A 360 -13.36 -15.54 8.69
CA ALA A 360 -14.67 -15.96 9.16
C ALA A 360 -15.73 -15.93 8.05
N LEU A 361 -16.54 -16.96 7.96
CA LEU A 361 -17.70 -16.99 7.07
C LEU A 361 -18.79 -16.03 7.57
N VAL A 362 -19.34 -15.22 6.68
CA VAL A 362 -20.46 -14.32 6.90
C VAL A 362 -21.59 -14.71 5.96
N ILE A 363 -22.63 -15.32 6.49
CA ILE A 363 -23.79 -15.79 5.73
C ILE A 363 -24.75 -14.64 5.50
N ARG A 364 -25.22 -14.47 4.23
CA ARG A 364 -26.23 -13.51 3.77
C ARG A 364 -27.14 -14.16 2.74
N ASP A 365 -27.70 -13.37 1.83
CA ASP A 365 -28.82 -13.79 0.96
C ASP A 365 -28.37 -14.57 -0.28
N SER A 366 -27.08 -14.53 -0.68
CA SER A 366 -26.61 -15.08 -1.97
C SER A 366 -26.25 -16.56 -1.94
N ALA A 367 -26.15 -17.19 -0.74
CA ALA A 367 -25.83 -18.60 -0.59
C ALA A 367 -26.29 -19.20 0.74
#